data_ec8510ec9a3f0b6d697dda32f96c9224
#
_entry.id   ec8510ec9a3f0b6d697dda32f96c9224
#
_cell.length_a   1.000
_cell.length_b   1.000
_cell.length_c   1.000
_cell.angle_alpha   90.00
_cell.angle_beta   90.00
_cell.angle_gamma   90.00
#
_symmetry.space_group_name_H-M   'P 1'
#
loop_
_entity.id
_entity.type
_entity.pdbx_description
1 polymer ?
#
loop_
_entity_poly.entity_id
_entity_poly.type
_entity_poly.pdbx_seq_one_letter_code
_entity_poly.pdbx_strand_id
1 'polypeptide(L)'
;MKFKLIFLALLFSMCSNVTQEASNEIRVVSLSTTHTEIIQSLEAEETLIAVDSFSEVDFPVEVIDAYTVTAEELAPLNPDVVILAFDFNGIVEGLENQEINYVLLPPAKNFEDVYSQIETIGSLVNKESEAFSTTRDMKIEINRILDNANFGDTSVYHEIGYSYGIYSVNSDSLIGQIYNSLGVVNIANNTEDPFGSGYPALTEEQDI
;
A
#
# COMPACT_ATOMS: atom_id res chain seq x y z
N MET A 1 -59.94 60.08 -14.84
CA MET A 1 -59.60 58.79 -15.42
C MET A 1 -58.20 58.40 -14.92
N LYS A 2 -58.12 57.42 -14.00
CA LYS A 2 -56.85 57.00 -13.38
C LYS A 2 -56.41 55.66 -14.02
N PHE A 3 -55.35 55.69 -14.83
CA PHE A 3 -54.74 54.50 -15.40
C PHE A 3 -53.90 53.83 -14.32
N LYS A 4 -54.27 52.59 -13.92
CA LYS A 4 -53.45 51.73 -13.08
C LYS A 4 -52.55 50.91 -13.99
N LEU A 5 -51.25 51.16 -13.88
CA LEU A 5 -50.19 50.32 -14.48
C LEU A 5 -50.00 49.08 -13.64
N ILE A 6 -50.33 47.93 -14.17
CA ILE A 6 -50.06 46.62 -13.56
C ILE A 6 -48.64 46.17 -14.01
N PHE A 7 -47.70 46.14 -13.07
CA PHE A 7 -46.36 45.66 -13.32
C PHE A 7 -46.34 44.13 -13.10
N LEU A 8 -46.35 43.38 -14.20
CA LEU A 8 -46.25 41.92 -14.16
C LEU A 8 -44.76 41.52 -14.01
N ALA A 9 -44.34 41.16 -12.80
CA ALA A 9 -43.01 40.66 -12.52
C ALA A 9 -42.91 39.19 -12.97
N LEU A 10 -42.25 38.94 -14.09
CA LEU A 10 -41.84 37.61 -14.53
C LEU A 10 -40.67 37.13 -13.67
N LEU A 11 -40.96 36.26 -12.71
CA LEU A 11 -39.94 35.49 -11.99
C LEU A 11 -39.40 34.43 -12.94
N PHE A 12 -38.23 34.70 -13.54
CA PHE A 12 -37.42 33.66 -14.15
C PHE A 12 -36.83 32.80 -13.06
N SER A 13 -37.45 31.63 -12.83
CA SER A 13 -36.85 30.55 -12.05
C SER A 13 -35.71 29.92 -12.88
N MET A 14 -34.49 30.41 -12.69
CA MET A 14 -33.30 29.70 -13.16
C MET A 14 -33.13 28.44 -12.33
N CYS A 15 -33.68 27.31 -12.79
CA CYS A 15 -33.21 26.02 -12.38
C CYS A 15 -31.77 25.87 -12.93
N SER A 16 -30.78 26.20 -12.12
CA SER A 16 -29.42 25.71 -12.34
C SER A 16 -29.49 24.19 -12.20
N ASN A 17 -29.50 23.47 -13.31
CA ASN A 17 -29.08 22.08 -13.30
C ASN A 17 -27.62 22.10 -12.90
N VAL A 18 -27.34 21.91 -11.61
CA VAL A 18 -26.07 21.41 -11.15
C VAL A 18 -26.04 19.98 -11.68
N THR A 19 -25.50 19.79 -12.87
CA THR A 19 -24.93 18.50 -13.23
C THR A 19 -23.84 18.28 -12.21
N GLN A 20 -24.14 17.46 -11.21
CA GLN A 20 -23.15 16.83 -10.39
C GLN A 20 -22.36 15.99 -11.41
N GLU A 21 -21.22 16.51 -11.88
CA GLU A 21 -20.21 15.68 -12.49
C GLU A 21 -19.93 14.63 -11.42
N ALA A 22 -20.33 13.39 -11.71
CA ALA A 22 -19.89 12.26 -10.90
C ALA A 22 -18.36 12.36 -10.91
N SER A 23 -17.77 12.68 -9.77
CA SER A 23 -16.33 12.66 -9.61
C SER A 23 -15.92 11.27 -10.05
N ASN A 24 -15.14 11.20 -11.14
CA ASN A 24 -14.62 9.95 -11.67
C ASN A 24 -13.40 9.56 -10.81
N GLU A 25 -13.55 9.71 -9.50
CA GLU A 25 -12.53 9.29 -8.54
C GLU A 25 -12.49 7.77 -8.55
N ILE A 26 -11.30 7.26 -8.76
CA ILE A 26 -11.05 5.82 -8.72
C ILE A 26 -11.37 5.30 -7.32
N ARG A 27 -12.01 4.14 -7.25
CA ARG A 27 -12.49 3.50 -6.02
C ARG A 27 -11.57 2.33 -5.67
N VAL A 28 -10.73 2.52 -4.68
CA VAL A 28 -9.70 1.55 -4.28
C VAL A 28 -10.09 0.86 -2.98
N VAL A 29 -10.03 -0.48 -2.99
CA VAL A 29 -9.96 -1.29 -1.77
C VAL A 29 -8.51 -1.69 -1.56
N SER A 30 -7.93 -1.34 -0.41
CA SER A 30 -6.55 -1.70 -0.06
C SER A 30 -6.55 -2.75 1.05
N LEU A 31 -6.21 -3.99 0.70
CA LEU A 31 -6.12 -5.13 1.63
C LEU A 31 -4.68 -5.34 2.14
N SER A 32 -3.97 -4.24 2.38
CA SER A 32 -2.61 -4.26 2.93
C SER A 32 -2.26 -2.91 3.54
N THR A 33 -1.78 -2.92 4.77
CA THR A 33 -1.29 -1.72 5.49
C THR A 33 -0.25 -0.95 4.67
N THR A 34 0.75 -1.64 4.12
CA THR A 34 1.81 -1.01 3.32
C THR A 34 1.26 -0.28 2.09
N HIS A 35 0.29 -0.88 1.38
CA HIS A 35 -0.29 -0.24 0.20
C HIS A 35 -1.17 0.95 0.58
N THR A 36 -1.89 0.87 1.71
CA THR A 36 -2.64 2.01 2.28
C THR A 36 -1.70 3.17 2.61
N GLU A 37 -0.56 2.90 3.26
CA GLU A 37 0.45 3.92 3.58
C GLU A 37 1.05 4.56 2.31
N ILE A 38 1.29 3.77 1.25
CA ILE A 38 1.75 4.31 -0.03
C ILE A 38 0.69 5.27 -0.61
N ILE A 39 -0.59 4.88 -0.64
CA ILE A 39 -1.68 5.74 -1.15
C ILE A 39 -1.76 7.05 -0.36
N GLN A 40 -1.68 6.98 0.98
CA GLN A 40 -1.64 8.17 1.84
C GLN A 40 -0.40 9.04 1.56
N SER A 41 0.77 8.44 1.39
CA SER A 41 2.00 9.18 1.08
C SER A 41 1.98 9.90 -0.26
N LEU A 42 1.11 9.47 -1.18
CA LEU A 42 0.85 10.09 -2.47
C LEU A 42 -0.29 11.12 -2.42
N GLU A 43 -0.82 11.42 -1.24
CA GLU A 43 -1.97 12.32 -1.07
C GLU A 43 -3.15 11.90 -1.94
N ALA A 44 -3.53 10.60 -1.87
CA ALA A 44 -4.60 9.99 -2.66
C ALA A 44 -5.62 9.23 -1.79
N GLU A 45 -5.70 9.54 -0.49
CA GLU A 45 -6.60 8.90 0.47
C GLU A 45 -8.08 9.01 0.11
N GLU A 46 -8.46 10.01 -0.67
CA GLU A 46 -9.82 10.18 -1.20
C GLU A 46 -10.25 9.04 -2.13
N THR A 47 -9.28 8.28 -2.67
CA THR A 47 -9.58 7.11 -3.51
C THR A 47 -9.94 5.87 -2.70
N LEU A 48 -9.56 5.82 -1.41
CA LEU A 48 -9.77 4.67 -0.55
C LEU A 48 -11.25 4.56 -0.12
N ILE A 49 -11.90 3.47 -0.52
CA ILE A 49 -13.27 3.16 -0.09
C ILE A 49 -13.30 2.10 1.01
N ALA A 50 -12.26 1.27 1.11
CA ALA A 50 -12.05 0.35 2.21
C ALA A 50 -10.56 0.05 2.39
N VAL A 51 -10.17 -0.23 3.65
CA VAL A 51 -8.79 -0.54 4.02
C VAL A 51 -8.72 -1.77 4.92
N ASP A 52 -7.56 -2.42 4.96
CA ASP A 52 -7.29 -3.51 5.88
C ASP A 52 -7.35 -3.08 7.35
N SER A 53 -7.79 -3.97 8.21
CA SER A 53 -8.01 -3.75 9.65
C SER A 53 -6.75 -3.36 10.43
N PHE A 54 -5.57 -3.59 9.88
CA PHE A 54 -4.30 -3.16 10.46
C PHE A 54 -3.81 -1.82 9.91
N SER A 55 -4.52 -1.21 8.96
CA SER A 55 -4.17 0.09 8.40
C SER A 55 -4.51 1.21 9.37
N GLU A 56 -3.56 2.10 9.63
CA GLU A 56 -3.78 3.30 10.43
C GLU A 56 -4.24 4.46 9.54
N VAL A 57 -5.48 4.91 9.73
CA VAL A 57 -6.09 6.01 8.97
C VAL A 57 -6.81 6.96 9.92
N ASP A 58 -6.81 8.25 9.62
CA ASP A 58 -7.43 9.31 10.43
C ASP A 58 -8.71 9.90 9.78
N PHE A 59 -9.21 9.25 8.74
CA PHE A 59 -10.43 9.63 8.01
C PHE A 59 -11.46 8.48 8.01
N PRO A 60 -12.76 8.78 7.84
CA PRO A 60 -13.79 7.75 7.79
C PRO A 60 -13.69 6.90 6.54
N VAL A 61 -13.45 5.61 6.69
CA VAL A 61 -13.37 4.61 5.62
C VAL A 61 -13.87 3.26 6.14
N GLU A 62 -14.33 2.37 5.28
CA GLU A 62 -14.68 1.01 5.67
C GLU A 62 -13.43 0.22 6.05
N VAL A 63 -13.53 -0.56 7.14
CA VAL A 63 -12.41 -1.39 7.65
C VAL A 63 -12.75 -2.85 7.44
N ILE A 64 -11.84 -3.57 6.79
CA ILE A 64 -12.02 -4.96 6.35
C ILE A 64 -10.87 -5.81 6.89
N ASP A 65 -11.16 -7.05 7.30
CA ASP A 65 -10.14 -8.03 7.64
C ASP A 65 -9.65 -8.74 6.35
N ALA A 66 -8.44 -8.39 5.90
CA ALA A 66 -7.85 -8.93 4.68
C ALA A 66 -7.62 -10.46 4.72
N TYR A 67 -7.56 -11.06 5.91
CA TYR A 67 -7.36 -12.51 6.06
C TYR A 67 -8.63 -13.33 5.84
N THR A 68 -9.80 -12.71 5.97
CA THR A 68 -11.08 -13.44 5.98
C THR A 68 -12.06 -12.96 4.92
N VAL A 69 -11.89 -11.76 4.38
CA VAL A 69 -12.80 -11.17 3.40
C VAL A 69 -12.90 -12.02 2.13
N THR A 70 -14.08 -12.04 1.53
CA THR A 70 -14.35 -12.70 0.26
C THR A 70 -14.64 -11.69 -0.85
N ALA A 71 -14.51 -12.10 -2.12
CA ALA A 71 -14.83 -11.24 -3.25
C ALA A 71 -16.32 -10.84 -3.28
N GLU A 72 -17.21 -11.72 -2.81
CA GLU A 72 -18.64 -11.46 -2.70
C GLU A 72 -18.95 -10.35 -1.69
N GLU A 73 -18.15 -10.21 -0.64
CA GLU A 73 -18.27 -9.13 0.34
C GLU A 73 -17.73 -7.80 -0.21
N LEU A 74 -16.75 -7.84 -1.12
CA LEU A 74 -16.20 -6.66 -1.78
C LEU A 74 -17.07 -6.16 -2.95
N ALA A 75 -17.78 -7.03 -3.64
CA ALA A 75 -18.57 -6.68 -4.82
C ALA A 75 -19.59 -5.54 -4.57
N PRO A 76 -20.33 -5.48 -3.45
CA PRO A 76 -21.26 -4.39 -3.16
C PRO A 76 -20.59 -3.01 -3.01
N LEU A 77 -19.29 -2.97 -2.68
CA LEU A 77 -18.52 -1.73 -2.60
C LEU A 77 -18.25 -1.13 -3.97
N ASN A 78 -18.43 -1.91 -5.03
CA ASN A 78 -18.16 -1.52 -6.42
C ASN A 78 -16.79 -0.85 -6.58
N PRO A 79 -15.68 -1.56 -6.22
CA PRO A 79 -14.34 -1.04 -6.39
C PRO A 79 -13.94 -1.01 -7.87
N ASP A 80 -13.15 -0.03 -8.27
CA ASP A 80 -12.49 -0.03 -9.58
C ASP A 80 -11.25 -0.95 -9.56
N VAL A 81 -10.60 -1.08 -8.40
CA VAL A 81 -9.46 -1.97 -8.18
C VAL A 81 -9.35 -2.39 -6.71
N VAL A 82 -8.93 -3.66 -6.51
CA VAL A 82 -8.53 -4.20 -5.20
C VAL A 82 -7.03 -4.42 -5.20
N ILE A 83 -6.31 -3.87 -4.22
CA ILE A 83 -4.86 -4.04 -4.08
C ILE A 83 -4.60 -5.03 -2.94
N LEU A 84 -3.84 -6.10 -3.23
CA LEU A 84 -3.57 -7.21 -2.31
C LEU A 84 -2.06 -7.40 -2.12
N ALA A 85 -1.64 -7.80 -0.91
CA ALA A 85 -0.28 -8.31 -0.67
C ALA A 85 -0.20 -9.84 -0.85
N PHE A 86 -1.29 -10.54 -0.59
CA PHE A 86 -1.36 -12.01 -0.60
C PHE A 86 -2.71 -12.49 -1.13
N ASP A 87 -2.70 -13.67 -1.72
CA ASP A 87 -3.92 -14.39 -2.11
C ASP A 87 -4.42 -15.24 -0.94
N PHE A 88 -5.00 -14.59 0.08
CA PHE A 88 -5.58 -15.31 1.21
C PHE A 88 -6.90 -15.98 0.81
N ASN A 89 -7.04 -17.26 1.17
CA ASN A 89 -8.24 -18.07 0.94
C ASN A 89 -8.72 -18.13 -0.52
N GLY A 90 -7.84 -17.86 -1.50
CA GLY A 90 -8.20 -17.85 -2.92
C GLY A 90 -9.06 -16.66 -3.33
N ILE A 91 -8.89 -15.50 -2.65
CA ILE A 91 -9.62 -14.28 -2.97
C ILE A 91 -9.43 -13.84 -4.43
N VAL A 92 -8.25 -14.12 -5.01
CA VAL A 92 -7.94 -13.78 -6.41
C VAL A 92 -8.91 -14.48 -7.36
N GLU A 93 -9.15 -15.79 -7.19
CA GLU A 93 -10.14 -16.53 -8.00
C GLU A 93 -11.56 -15.95 -7.81
N GLY A 94 -11.89 -15.55 -6.59
CA GLY A 94 -13.17 -14.89 -6.28
C GLY A 94 -13.32 -13.55 -7.01
N LEU A 95 -12.30 -12.71 -7.03
CA LEU A 95 -12.30 -11.42 -7.73
C LEU A 95 -12.43 -11.61 -9.25
N GLU A 96 -11.72 -12.58 -9.83
CA GLU A 96 -11.84 -12.93 -11.25
C GLU A 96 -13.27 -13.37 -11.59
N ASN A 97 -13.88 -14.22 -10.77
CA ASN A 97 -15.25 -14.68 -10.96
C ASN A 97 -16.30 -13.57 -10.84
N GLN A 98 -16.03 -12.52 -10.07
CA GLN A 98 -16.87 -11.34 -9.91
C GLN A 98 -16.54 -10.23 -10.93
N GLU A 99 -15.56 -10.46 -11.82
CA GLU A 99 -15.06 -9.46 -12.78
C GLU A 99 -14.55 -8.16 -12.09
N ILE A 100 -14.00 -8.27 -10.87
CA ILE A 100 -13.40 -7.17 -10.13
C ILE A 100 -11.92 -7.10 -10.47
N ASN A 101 -11.45 -5.93 -10.91
CA ASN A 101 -10.03 -5.74 -11.17
C ASN A 101 -9.23 -5.81 -9.86
N TYR A 102 -8.06 -6.41 -9.94
CA TYR A 102 -7.14 -6.47 -8.79
C TYR A 102 -5.69 -6.33 -9.22
N VAL A 103 -4.85 -5.96 -8.26
CA VAL A 103 -3.38 -5.97 -8.40
C VAL A 103 -2.79 -6.66 -7.18
N LEU A 104 -2.03 -7.73 -7.42
CA LEU A 104 -1.30 -8.45 -6.38
C LEU A 104 0.14 -7.93 -6.32
N LEU A 105 0.48 -7.25 -5.23
CA LEU A 105 1.79 -6.67 -4.94
C LEU A 105 2.35 -7.35 -3.68
N PRO A 106 3.12 -8.43 -3.82
CA PRO A 106 3.71 -9.12 -2.67
C PRO A 106 4.66 -8.21 -1.87
N PRO A 107 4.96 -8.53 -0.59
CA PRO A 107 5.92 -7.78 0.19
C PRO A 107 7.25 -7.56 -0.55
N ALA A 108 7.70 -6.33 -0.58
CA ALA A 108 8.96 -5.95 -1.24
C ALA A 108 10.15 -6.69 -0.61
N LYS A 109 11.05 -7.24 -1.44
CA LYS A 109 12.26 -7.93 -1.01
C LYS A 109 13.52 -7.05 -1.10
N ASN A 110 13.44 -5.95 -1.84
CA ASN A 110 14.55 -5.02 -2.06
C ASN A 110 14.01 -3.62 -2.36
N PHE A 111 14.89 -2.63 -2.47
CA PHE A 111 14.51 -1.24 -2.75
C PHE A 111 13.82 -1.06 -4.10
N GLU A 112 14.21 -1.81 -5.13
CA GLU A 112 13.57 -1.68 -6.46
C GLU A 112 12.13 -2.19 -6.42
N ASP A 113 11.83 -3.22 -5.64
CA ASP A 113 10.45 -3.67 -5.43
C ASP A 113 9.62 -2.57 -4.75
N VAL A 114 10.18 -1.87 -3.74
CA VAL A 114 9.51 -0.73 -3.08
C VAL A 114 9.20 0.36 -4.08
N TYR A 115 10.18 0.77 -4.89
CA TYR A 115 9.97 1.82 -5.90
C TYR A 115 8.92 1.41 -6.93
N SER A 116 9.00 0.17 -7.41
CA SER A 116 8.03 -0.37 -8.37
C SER A 116 6.60 -0.39 -7.81
N GLN A 117 6.43 -0.72 -6.53
CA GLN A 117 5.11 -0.69 -5.88
C GLN A 117 4.57 0.74 -5.76
N ILE A 118 5.40 1.71 -5.36
CA ILE A 118 5.01 3.12 -5.28
C ILE A 118 4.58 3.63 -6.67
N GLU A 119 5.36 3.35 -7.72
CA GLU A 119 5.04 3.78 -9.09
C GLU A 119 3.78 3.07 -9.64
N THR A 120 3.60 1.79 -9.33
CA THR A 120 2.40 1.03 -9.72
C THR A 120 1.15 1.59 -9.05
N ILE A 121 1.20 1.81 -7.73
CA ILE A 121 0.08 2.38 -6.99
C ILE A 121 -0.20 3.80 -7.44
N GLY A 122 0.84 4.62 -7.64
CA GLY A 122 0.70 5.97 -8.19
C GLY A 122 -0.06 6.00 -9.52
N SER A 123 0.24 5.05 -10.41
CA SER A 123 -0.49 4.92 -11.68
C SER A 123 -1.94 4.49 -11.49
N LEU A 124 -2.23 3.64 -10.50
CA LEU A 124 -3.59 3.20 -10.19
C LEU A 124 -4.46 4.33 -9.64
N VAL A 125 -3.88 5.27 -8.89
CA VAL A 125 -4.61 6.37 -8.23
C VAL A 125 -4.43 7.73 -8.93
N ASN A 126 -3.93 7.76 -10.18
CA ASN A 126 -3.67 8.95 -10.99
C ASN A 126 -2.67 9.95 -10.33
N LYS A 127 -1.65 9.42 -9.66
CA LYS A 127 -0.58 10.16 -8.96
C LYS A 127 0.82 9.78 -9.47
N GLU A 128 0.97 9.59 -10.79
CA GLU A 128 2.24 9.15 -11.39
C GLU A 128 3.38 10.15 -11.14
N SER A 129 3.06 11.44 -11.16
CA SER A 129 4.05 12.51 -10.95
C SER A 129 4.57 12.50 -9.51
N GLU A 130 3.68 12.36 -8.54
CA GLU A 130 3.97 12.28 -7.12
C GLU A 130 4.78 11.02 -6.81
N ALA A 131 4.36 9.86 -7.34
CA ALA A 131 5.06 8.58 -7.20
C ALA A 131 6.49 8.66 -7.76
N PHE A 132 6.67 9.21 -8.95
CA PHE A 132 8.00 9.42 -9.54
C PHE A 132 8.87 10.37 -8.70
N SER A 133 8.30 11.47 -8.18
CA SER A 133 9.05 12.37 -7.30
C SER A 133 9.47 11.67 -6.01
N THR A 134 8.54 10.94 -5.39
CA THR A 134 8.78 10.19 -4.15
C THR A 134 9.88 9.15 -4.33
N THR A 135 9.80 8.31 -5.36
CA THR A 135 10.81 7.27 -5.63
C THR A 135 12.18 7.88 -5.95
N ARG A 136 12.23 8.97 -6.74
CA ARG A 136 13.46 9.69 -7.02
C ARG A 136 14.11 10.23 -5.74
N ASP A 137 13.33 10.88 -4.90
CA ASP A 137 13.85 11.51 -3.67
C ASP A 137 14.28 10.43 -2.65
N MET A 138 13.56 9.31 -2.55
CA MET A 138 13.98 8.14 -1.79
C MET A 138 15.32 7.58 -2.28
N LYS A 139 15.50 7.40 -3.59
CA LYS A 139 16.77 6.92 -4.19
C LYS A 139 17.94 7.83 -3.84
N ILE A 140 17.75 9.14 -3.95
CA ILE A 140 18.79 10.13 -3.60
C ILE A 140 19.15 10.02 -2.12
N GLU A 141 18.17 9.97 -1.24
CA GLU A 141 18.42 9.93 0.20
C GLU A 141 19.04 8.62 0.66
N ILE A 142 18.56 7.47 0.14
CA ILE A 142 19.13 6.16 0.42
C ILE A 142 20.59 6.12 -0.03
N ASN A 143 20.91 6.57 -1.25
CA ASN A 143 22.30 6.63 -1.71
C ASN A 143 23.17 7.55 -0.83
N ARG A 144 22.65 8.70 -0.42
CA ARG A 144 23.34 9.60 0.50
C ARG A 144 23.64 8.94 1.85
N ILE A 145 22.72 8.14 2.38
CA ILE A 145 22.92 7.39 3.61
C ILE A 145 23.99 6.31 3.40
N LEU A 146 23.88 5.53 2.33
CA LEU A 146 24.80 4.44 2.04
C LEU A 146 26.23 4.92 1.79
N ASP A 147 26.41 6.03 1.07
CA ASP A 147 27.73 6.64 0.80
C ASP A 147 28.43 7.12 2.09
N ASN A 148 27.67 7.44 3.13
CA ASN A 148 28.20 7.89 4.42
C ASN A 148 28.21 6.77 5.48
N ALA A 149 27.66 5.60 5.18
CA ALA A 149 27.63 4.47 6.11
C ALA A 149 29.04 3.87 6.23
N ASN A 150 29.47 3.64 7.46
CA ASN A 150 30.72 2.93 7.76
C ASN A 150 30.56 2.19 9.09
N PHE A 151 30.25 0.93 9.02
CA PHE A 151 30.02 0.08 10.18
C PHE A 151 31.20 -0.87 10.46
N GLY A 152 32.26 -0.85 9.62
CA GLY A 152 33.43 -1.72 9.76
C GLY A 152 33.04 -3.20 9.75
N ASP A 153 33.55 -3.94 10.73
CA ASP A 153 33.27 -5.38 10.90
C ASP A 153 32.05 -5.65 11.80
N THR A 154 31.06 -4.74 11.80
CA THR A 154 29.85 -4.90 12.62
C THR A 154 29.01 -6.06 12.12
N SER A 155 28.61 -6.94 13.03
CA SER A 155 27.58 -7.95 12.79
C SER A 155 26.26 -7.55 13.44
N VAL A 156 25.16 -8.01 12.88
CA VAL A 156 23.80 -7.78 13.39
C VAL A 156 23.06 -9.10 13.55
N TYR A 157 22.32 -9.19 14.62
CA TYR A 157 21.23 -10.13 14.82
C TYR A 157 19.92 -9.35 14.88
N HIS A 158 18.95 -9.73 14.06
CA HIS A 158 17.64 -9.11 14.03
C HIS A 158 16.58 -10.11 14.50
N GLU A 159 16.09 -9.95 15.72
CA GLU A 159 15.01 -10.77 16.25
C GLU A 159 13.65 -10.24 15.79
N ILE A 160 12.84 -11.09 15.14
CA ILE A 160 11.48 -10.75 14.72
C ILE A 160 10.46 -11.23 15.73
N GLY A 161 10.66 -12.40 16.30
CA GLY A 161 9.72 -13.01 17.22
C GLY A 161 10.33 -14.14 18.02
N TYR A 162 9.75 -14.38 19.19
CA TYR A 162 10.24 -15.34 20.18
C TYR A 162 9.17 -16.36 20.60
N SER A 163 7.89 -16.05 20.42
CA SER A 163 6.79 -16.82 21.01
C SER A 163 6.60 -18.22 20.41
N TYR A 164 7.04 -18.43 19.16
CA TYR A 164 6.88 -19.70 18.42
C TYR A 164 8.20 -20.24 17.88
N GLY A 165 9.32 -19.76 18.39
CA GLY A 165 10.67 -20.04 17.94
C GLY A 165 11.43 -18.74 17.72
N ILE A 166 12.74 -18.85 17.56
CA ILE A 166 13.61 -17.72 17.29
C ILE A 166 13.60 -17.50 15.79
N TYR A 167 13.05 -16.38 15.34
CA TYR A 167 13.03 -16.00 13.93
C TYR A 167 13.85 -14.75 13.69
N SER A 168 14.57 -14.74 12.58
CA SER A 168 15.41 -13.64 12.14
C SER A 168 15.07 -13.23 10.70
N VAL A 169 15.85 -12.32 10.14
CA VAL A 169 15.79 -11.93 8.73
C VAL A 169 17.09 -12.35 8.04
N ASN A 170 17.01 -12.77 6.79
CA ASN A 170 18.18 -13.00 5.94
C ASN A 170 18.15 -12.08 4.70
N SER A 171 19.11 -12.24 3.79
CA SER A 171 19.24 -11.42 2.57
C SER A 171 18.09 -11.55 1.57
N ASP A 172 17.16 -12.49 1.76
CA ASP A 172 15.98 -12.63 0.88
C ASP A 172 14.81 -11.75 1.32
N SER A 173 14.97 -11.01 2.44
CA SER A 173 14.01 -9.99 2.92
C SER A 173 14.51 -8.58 2.67
N LEU A 174 13.59 -7.61 2.61
CA LEU A 174 13.93 -6.18 2.48
C LEU A 174 14.86 -5.72 3.63
N ILE A 175 14.57 -6.14 4.87
CA ILE A 175 15.40 -5.79 6.04
C ILE A 175 16.82 -6.32 5.88
N GLY A 176 16.96 -7.57 5.44
CA GLY A 176 18.27 -8.17 5.18
C GLY A 176 19.02 -7.47 4.04
N GLN A 177 18.32 -7.05 3.01
CA GLN A 177 18.90 -6.24 1.92
C GLN A 177 19.36 -4.85 2.40
N ILE A 178 18.65 -4.23 3.35
CA ILE A 178 19.11 -2.99 3.99
C ILE A 178 20.43 -3.21 4.72
N TYR A 179 20.56 -4.28 5.52
CA TYR A 179 21.82 -4.61 6.19
C TYR A 179 22.95 -4.86 5.20
N ASN A 180 22.71 -5.64 4.15
CA ASN A 180 23.70 -5.88 3.11
C ASN A 180 24.16 -4.57 2.44
N SER A 181 23.22 -3.67 2.13
CA SER A 181 23.52 -2.37 1.52
C SER A 181 24.35 -1.46 2.43
N LEU A 182 24.18 -1.58 3.74
CA LEU A 182 24.98 -0.89 4.75
C LEU A 182 26.36 -1.52 5.00
N GLY A 183 26.63 -2.69 4.41
CA GLY A 183 27.87 -3.43 4.63
C GLY A 183 27.94 -4.12 6.00
N VAL A 184 26.81 -4.31 6.67
CA VAL A 184 26.72 -5.00 7.97
C VAL A 184 26.58 -6.50 7.75
N VAL A 185 27.32 -7.30 8.52
CA VAL A 185 27.23 -8.75 8.46
C VAL A 185 26.00 -9.24 9.24
N ASN A 186 24.98 -9.68 8.52
CA ASN A 186 23.82 -10.31 9.17
C ASN A 186 24.10 -11.78 9.44
N ILE A 187 24.09 -12.20 10.72
CA ILE A 187 24.44 -13.57 11.14
C ILE A 187 23.46 -14.61 10.61
N ALA A 188 22.21 -14.24 10.32
CA ALA A 188 21.19 -15.14 9.80
C ALA A 188 21.30 -15.39 8.28
N ASN A 189 22.21 -14.72 7.54
CA ASN A 189 22.33 -14.89 6.09
C ASN A 189 22.69 -16.30 5.63
N ASN A 190 23.35 -17.09 6.50
CA ASN A 190 23.74 -18.46 6.18
C ASN A 190 22.79 -19.50 6.78
N THR A 191 21.69 -19.09 7.40
CA THR A 191 20.69 -19.99 7.96
C THR A 191 19.79 -20.54 6.86
N GLU A 192 19.49 -21.85 6.93
CA GLU A 192 18.55 -22.46 5.99
C GLU A 192 17.16 -21.80 6.06
N ASP A 193 16.64 -21.41 4.93
CA ASP A 193 15.29 -20.91 4.74
C ASP A 193 14.57 -21.76 3.65
N PRO A 194 14.00 -22.92 4.03
CA PRO A 194 13.42 -23.85 3.08
C PRO A 194 12.28 -23.29 2.23
N PHE A 195 11.66 -22.21 2.69
CA PHE A 195 10.54 -21.57 2.03
C PHE A 195 10.95 -20.34 1.22
N GLY A 196 12.21 -19.88 1.32
CA GLY A 196 12.67 -18.65 0.67
C GLY A 196 11.89 -17.42 1.12
N SER A 197 11.44 -17.45 2.37
CA SER A 197 10.59 -16.40 2.96
C SER A 197 11.37 -15.13 3.27
N GLY A 198 12.68 -15.25 3.48
CA GLY A 198 13.52 -14.20 4.04
C GLY A 198 13.51 -14.15 5.57
N TYR A 199 12.81 -15.10 6.22
CA TYR A 199 12.59 -15.13 7.67
C TYR A 199 12.93 -16.51 8.25
N PRO A 200 14.24 -16.88 8.29
CA PRO A 200 14.68 -18.18 8.77
C PRO A 200 14.42 -18.35 10.27
N ALA A 201 14.12 -19.60 10.66
CA ALA A 201 14.12 -20.01 12.06
C ALA A 201 15.56 -20.30 12.49
N LEU A 202 15.96 -19.74 13.63
CA LEU A 202 17.27 -19.99 14.25
C LEU A 202 17.18 -21.04 15.35
N THR A 203 18.29 -21.68 15.64
CA THR A 203 18.47 -22.50 16.83
C THR A 203 19.17 -21.71 17.93
N GLU A 204 19.02 -22.11 19.21
CA GLU A 204 19.68 -21.45 20.34
C GLU A 204 21.24 -21.42 20.20
N GLU A 205 21.83 -22.30 19.39
CA GLU A 205 23.26 -22.34 19.13
C GLU A 205 23.73 -21.33 18.08
N GLN A 206 22.79 -20.75 17.29
CA GLN A 206 23.06 -19.75 16.25
C GLN A 206 22.91 -18.30 16.76
N ASP A 207 22.47 -18.11 18.00
CA ASP A 207 22.21 -16.81 18.63
C ASP A 207 23.48 -16.14 19.20
N ILE A 208 24.68 -16.58 18.88
CA ILE A 208 25.92 -16.07 19.51
C ILE A 208 26.86 -15.44 18.49
#